data_5f47a6f2e33462505a6e21863a3ec7f3
#
_entry.id   5f47a6f2e33462505a6e21863a3ec7f3
#
_cell.length_a   1.000
_cell.length_b   1.000
_cell.length_c   1.000
_cell.angle_alpha   90.00
_cell.angle_beta   90.00
_cell.angle_gamma   90.00
#
_symmetry.space_group_name_H-M   'P 1'
#
loop_
_entity.id
_entity.type
_entity.pdbx_description
1 polymer ?
#
loop_
_entity_poly.entity_id
_entity_poly.type
_entity_poly.pdbx_seq_one_letter_code
_entity_poly.pdbx_strand_id
1 'polypeptide(L)'
;ELCHKYNVTVISDEIHCDITNPGKEYIPFASVNDVCRDISITCIAGSKVFNLGGLQSACVVVPNKFLKHKVERGLNTDEVAEPNAFAMSANIAGFKYGDEWVCKLNNYIYENKKIFCDYVNKNLPKLYIIPSEATYLLWVDVRKYTDDATTLCEYLRSKTGLYVCEGSEYGVNGKAFFRI
;
A
#
# COMPACT_ATOMS: atom_id res chain seq x y z
N GLU A 1 1.89 -21.32 5.89
CA GLU A 1 1.67 -22.78 5.88
C GLU A 1 1.05 -23.26 4.56
N LEU A 2 -0.09 -22.71 4.11
CA LEU A 2 -0.76 -23.16 2.87
C LEU A 2 0.14 -23.05 1.65
N CYS A 3 0.77 -21.89 1.44
CA CYS A 3 1.66 -21.67 0.30
C CYS A 3 2.81 -22.69 0.26
N HIS A 4 3.43 -22.96 1.40
CA HIS A 4 4.49 -23.98 1.51
C HIS A 4 3.95 -25.38 1.20
N LYS A 5 2.80 -25.75 1.78
CA LYS A 5 2.16 -27.04 1.55
C LYS A 5 1.88 -27.33 0.07
N TYR A 6 1.52 -26.30 -0.69
CA TYR A 6 1.15 -26.42 -2.11
C TYR A 6 2.25 -25.95 -3.07
N ASN A 7 3.47 -25.72 -2.61
CA ASN A 7 4.60 -25.25 -3.41
C ASN A 7 4.32 -23.91 -4.13
N VAL A 8 3.63 -23.00 -3.45
CA VAL A 8 3.30 -21.68 -3.99
C VAL A 8 4.32 -20.66 -3.53
N THR A 9 4.94 -19.95 -4.48
CA THR A 9 5.77 -18.78 -4.20
C THR A 9 4.89 -17.60 -3.80
N VAL A 10 5.29 -16.86 -2.77
CA VAL A 10 4.58 -15.67 -2.29
C VAL A 10 5.26 -14.42 -2.80
N ILE A 11 4.53 -13.58 -3.52
CA ILE A 11 4.95 -12.21 -3.83
C ILE A 11 4.33 -11.31 -2.76
N SER A 12 5.18 -10.68 -1.94
CA SER A 12 4.76 -9.76 -0.90
C SER A 12 5.01 -8.33 -1.40
N ASP A 13 3.93 -7.62 -1.72
CA ASP A 13 4.01 -6.20 -2.05
C ASP A 13 4.00 -5.38 -0.77
N GLU A 14 5.18 -4.89 -0.39
CA GLU A 14 5.43 -4.16 0.85
C GLU A 14 5.70 -2.67 0.59
N ILE A 15 5.17 -2.13 -0.52
CA ILE A 15 5.39 -0.73 -0.92
C ILE A 15 4.90 0.29 0.13
N HIS A 16 4.00 -0.11 1.02
CA HIS A 16 3.44 0.73 2.09
C HIS A 16 3.99 0.40 3.49
N CYS A 17 4.97 -0.48 3.61
CA CYS A 17 5.43 -1.03 4.89
C CYS A 17 5.84 0.02 5.93
N ASP A 18 6.44 1.12 5.51
CA ASP A 18 6.91 2.20 6.39
C ASP A 18 5.81 3.17 6.82
N ILE A 19 4.60 3.08 6.21
CA ILE A 19 3.49 3.97 6.52
C ILE A 19 2.54 3.28 7.49
N THR A 20 2.79 3.45 8.79
CA THR A 20 2.00 2.85 9.88
C THR A 20 1.47 3.91 10.83
N ASN A 21 0.38 3.62 11.52
CA ASN A 21 -0.07 4.49 12.60
C ASN A 21 0.98 4.52 13.71
N PRO A 22 1.16 5.64 14.43
CA PRO A 22 2.09 5.74 15.55
C PRO A 22 1.91 4.60 16.56
N GLY A 23 3.02 3.95 16.93
CA GLY A 23 3.04 2.81 17.83
C GLY A 23 2.68 1.46 17.21
N LYS A 24 2.43 1.42 15.90
CA LYS A 24 2.25 0.18 15.12
C LYS A 24 3.52 -0.15 14.36
N GLU A 25 3.85 -1.43 14.33
CA GLU A 25 5.03 -1.95 13.65
C GLU A 25 4.61 -2.86 12.49
N TYR A 26 5.28 -2.73 11.37
CA TYR A 26 5.14 -3.61 10.23
C TYR A 26 6.06 -4.82 10.38
N ILE A 27 5.54 -6.02 10.10
CA ILE A 27 6.33 -7.26 10.12
C ILE A 27 6.49 -7.72 8.66
N PRO A 28 7.69 -7.63 8.07
CA PRO A 28 7.94 -8.12 6.71
C PRO A 28 7.63 -9.61 6.60
N PHE A 29 6.99 -10.03 5.51
CA PHE A 29 6.61 -11.43 5.34
C PHE A 29 7.82 -12.38 5.42
N ALA A 30 8.93 -12.00 4.82
CA ALA A 30 10.17 -12.80 4.83
C ALA A 30 10.82 -12.93 6.22
N SER A 31 10.44 -12.10 7.20
CA SER A 31 11.00 -12.13 8.56
C SER A 31 10.22 -13.00 9.53
N VAL A 32 9.04 -13.48 9.14
CA VAL A 32 8.15 -14.26 10.03
C VAL A 32 8.79 -15.57 10.47
N ASN A 33 9.40 -16.31 9.53
CA ASN A 33 10.16 -17.54 9.79
C ASN A 33 10.96 -17.96 8.53
N ASP A 34 11.76 -19.02 8.65
CA ASP A 34 12.61 -19.50 7.56
C ASP A 34 11.81 -19.98 6.34
N VAL A 35 10.63 -20.58 6.55
CA VAL A 35 9.76 -21.00 5.45
C VAL A 35 9.25 -19.79 4.67
N CYS A 36 8.76 -18.77 5.38
CA CYS A 36 8.32 -17.53 4.74
C CYS A 36 9.46 -16.86 3.95
N ARG A 37 10.67 -16.86 4.51
CA ARG A 37 11.85 -16.34 3.84
C ARG A 37 12.18 -17.10 2.56
N ASP A 38 12.11 -18.44 2.59
CA ASP A 38 12.49 -19.28 1.46
C ASP A 38 11.53 -19.20 0.28
N ILE A 39 10.22 -18.99 0.54
CA ILE A 39 9.20 -18.96 -0.52
C ILE A 39 8.83 -17.55 -0.98
N SER A 40 9.50 -16.49 -0.48
CA SER A 40 9.09 -15.09 -0.72
C SER A 40 9.89 -14.39 -1.81
N ILE A 41 9.17 -13.51 -2.49
CA ILE A 41 9.67 -12.41 -3.31
C ILE A 41 9.06 -11.15 -2.73
N THR A 42 9.86 -10.28 -2.12
CA THR A 42 9.38 -9.05 -1.48
C THR A 42 9.65 -7.85 -2.37
N CYS A 43 8.62 -7.05 -2.63
CA CYS A 43 8.71 -5.83 -3.43
C CYS A 43 8.59 -4.61 -2.51
N ILE A 44 9.61 -3.74 -2.51
CA ILE A 44 9.64 -2.49 -1.75
C ILE A 44 10.03 -1.31 -2.65
N ALA A 45 9.57 -0.12 -2.31
CA ALA A 45 9.96 1.09 -3.04
C ALA A 45 9.84 2.34 -2.16
N GLY A 46 10.69 3.33 -2.40
CA GLY A 46 10.59 4.67 -1.81
C GLY A 46 9.44 5.52 -2.36
N SER A 47 8.69 5.01 -3.34
CA SER A 47 7.67 5.77 -4.08
C SER A 47 6.57 6.33 -3.19
N LYS A 48 6.14 5.60 -2.16
CA LYS A 48 5.07 6.03 -1.27
C LYS A 48 5.61 6.79 -0.05
N VAL A 49 6.54 6.18 0.67
CA VAL A 49 7.07 6.76 1.91
C VAL A 49 7.92 8.02 1.69
N PHE A 50 8.68 8.09 0.59
CA PHE A 50 9.54 9.24 0.26
C PHE A 50 9.04 10.08 -0.92
N ASN A 51 7.80 9.82 -1.39
CA ASN A 51 7.22 10.52 -2.55
C ASN A 51 8.08 10.44 -3.82
N LEU A 52 8.74 9.30 -4.05
CA LEU A 52 9.66 9.08 -5.17
C LEU A 52 8.99 8.37 -6.36
N GLY A 53 7.66 8.37 -6.44
CA GLY A 53 6.91 7.66 -7.49
C GLY A 53 7.31 8.06 -8.92
N GLY A 54 7.66 9.32 -9.13
CA GLY A 54 8.12 9.82 -10.42
C GLY A 54 9.45 9.23 -10.91
N LEU A 55 10.22 8.62 -10.02
CA LEU A 55 11.48 7.93 -10.38
C LEU A 55 11.26 6.50 -10.87
N GLN A 56 10.04 5.96 -10.76
CA GLN A 56 9.62 4.67 -11.31
C GLN A 56 10.61 3.53 -11.00
N SER A 57 10.97 3.38 -9.74
CA SER A 57 11.94 2.38 -9.28
C SER A 57 11.45 1.62 -8.06
N ALA A 58 11.81 0.35 -8.00
CA ALA A 58 11.52 -0.54 -6.87
C ALA A 58 12.70 -1.47 -6.61
N CYS A 59 12.74 -2.05 -5.42
CA CYS A 59 13.68 -3.09 -5.06
C CYS A 59 12.92 -4.41 -4.89
N VAL A 60 13.50 -5.49 -5.40
CA VAL A 60 12.99 -6.85 -5.24
C VAL A 60 13.95 -7.64 -4.39
N VAL A 61 13.50 -8.04 -3.19
CA VAL A 61 14.32 -8.81 -2.24
C VAL A 61 13.93 -10.28 -2.32
N VAL A 62 14.86 -11.14 -2.68
CA VAL A 62 14.63 -12.57 -2.86
C VAL A 62 15.73 -13.36 -2.15
N PRO A 63 15.50 -13.84 -0.92
CA PRO A 63 16.51 -14.57 -0.14
C PRO A 63 16.86 -15.94 -0.74
N ASN A 64 15.89 -16.66 -1.30
CA ASN A 64 16.11 -17.96 -1.95
C ASN A 64 16.88 -17.78 -3.26
N LYS A 65 18.05 -18.40 -3.37
CA LYS A 65 18.96 -18.27 -4.52
C LYS A 65 18.35 -18.74 -5.84
N PHE A 66 17.54 -19.80 -5.81
CA PHE A 66 16.89 -20.34 -7.01
C PHE A 66 15.80 -19.37 -7.51
N LEU A 67 14.95 -18.87 -6.62
CA LEU A 67 13.95 -17.84 -6.95
C LEU A 67 14.63 -16.56 -7.41
N LYS A 68 15.69 -16.12 -6.73
CA LYS A 68 16.46 -14.95 -7.10
C LYS A 68 16.94 -15.02 -8.55
N HIS A 69 17.57 -16.15 -8.93
CA HIS A 69 18.04 -16.34 -10.31
C HIS A 69 16.90 -16.24 -11.34
N LYS A 70 15.70 -16.80 -11.02
CA LYS A 70 14.54 -16.69 -11.91
C LYS A 70 14.04 -15.25 -12.05
N VAL A 71 13.96 -14.52 -10.93
CA VAL A 71 13.53 -13.12 -10.92
C VAL A 71 14.51 -12.25 -11.71
N GLU A 72 15.81 -12.38 -11.46
CA GLU A 72 16.85 -11.65 -12.19
C GLU A 72 16.76 -11.90 -13.70
N ARG A 73 16.57 -13.17 -14.09
CA ARG A 73 16.37 -13.54 -15.51
C ARG A 73 15.12 -12.90 -16.09
N GLY A 74 13.99 -12.92 -15.38
CA GLY A 74 12.75 -12.32 -15.83
C GLY A 74 12.88 -10.81 -16.02
N LEU A 75 13.39 -10.10 -15.01
CA LEU A 75 13.58 -8.65 -15.06
C LEU A 75 14.49 -8.21 -16.23
N ASN A 76 15.58 -8.97 -16.49
CA ASN A 76 16.45 -8.70 -17.62
C ASN A 76 15.78 -9.00 -18.96
N THR A 77 14.99 -10.06 -19.05
CA THR A 77 14.27 -10.43 -20.29
C THR A 77 13.23 -9.36 -20.67
N ASP A 78 12.57 -8.78 -19.66
CA ASP A 78 11.57 -7.73 -19.84
C ASP A 78 12.19 -6.32 -19.92
N GLU A 79 13.53 -6.21 -19.88
CA GLU A 79 14.27 -4.94 -19.94
C GLU A 79 13.89 -3.92 -18.85
N VAL A 80 13.47 -4.39 -17.65
CA VAL A 80 13.06 -3.55 -16.51
C VAL A 80 14.03 -3.60 -15.34
N ALA A 81 15.22 -4.22 -15.52
CA ALA A 81 16.21 -4.37 -14.47
C ALA A 81 16.99 -3.07 -14.17
N GLU A 82 17.02 -2.13 -15.10
CA GLU A 82 17.82 -0.91 -14.99
C GLU A 82 16.97 0.28 -14.52
N PRO A 83 17.22 0.80 -13.30
CA PRO A 83 16.54 1.99 -12.81
C PRO A 83 17.08 3.25 -13.53
N ASN A 84 16.28 4.34 -13.53
CA ASN A 84 16.77 5.62 -14.03
C ASN A 84 17.95 6.15 -13.19
N ALA A 85 18.74 7.04 -13.78
CA ALA A 85 20.00 7.53 -13.22
C ALA A 85 19.91 8.14 -11.81
N PHE A 86 18.79 8.74 -11.45
CA PHE A 86 18.60 9.40 -10.15
C PHE A 86 17.97 8.47 -9.09
N ALA A 87 17.32 7.40 -9.51
CA ALA A 87 16.56 6.52 -8.63
C ALA A 87 17.41 5.89 -7.52
N MET A 88 18.61 5.39 -7.87
CA MET A 88 19.50 4.76 -6.89
C MET A 88 19.89 5.73 -5.78
N SER A 89 20.38 6.91 -6.14
CA SER A 89 20.82 7.92 -5.16
C SER A 89 19.67 8.39 -4.28
N ALA A 90 18.49 8.61 -4.87
CA ALA A 90 17.29 9.05 -4.14
C ALA A 90 16.78 7.97 -3.17
N ASN A 91 16.69 6.71 -3.59
CA ASN A 91 16.28 5.62 -2.70
C ASN A 91 17.30 5.38 -1.58
N ILE A 92 18.60 5.39 -1.89
CA ILE A 92 19.65 5.26 -0.87
C ILE A 92 19.54 6.39 0.16
N ALA A 93 19.35 7.64 -0.30
CA ALA A 93 19.19 8.77 0.60
C ALA A 93 17.92 8.63 1.47
N GLY A 94 16.80 8.26 0.89
CA GLY A 94 15.55 8.04 1.60
C GLY A 94 15.68 6.98 2.68
N PHE A 95 16.07 5.77 2.32
CA PHE A 95 16.18 4.66 3.27
C PHE A 95 17.32 4.81 4.29
N LYS A 96 18.36 5.57 3.99
CA LYS A 96 19.49 5.77 4.91
C LYS A 96 19.31 6.94 5.88
N TYR A 97 18.61 7.99 5.46
CA TYR A 97 18.54 9.25 6.21
C TYR A 97 17.10 9.74 6.44
N GLY A 98 16.09 8.97 6.02
CA GLY A 98 14.70 9.41 6.02
C GLY A 98 13.91 9.16 7.30
N ASP A 99 14.51 8.64 8.38
CA ASP A 99 13.79 8.25 9.61
C ASP A 99 12.96 9.39 10.21
N GLU A 100 13.52 10.59 10.29
CA GLU A 100 12.80 11.76 10.80
C GLU A 100 11.62 12.14 9.90
N TRP A 101 11.81 12.04 8.58
CA TRP A 101 10.74 12.25 7.60
C TRP A 101 9.61 11.24 7.80
N VAL A 102 9.92 9.95 7.90
CA VAL A 102 8.94 8.87 8.09
C VAL A 102 8.14 9.09 9.37
N CYS A 103 8.82 9.41 10.48
CA CYS A 103 8.17 9.71 11.75
C CYS A 103 7.18 10.88 11.63
N LYS A 104 7.58 11.98 11.02
CA LYS A 104 6.72 13.16 10.82
C LYS A 104 5.57 12.87 9.87
N LEU A 105 5.82 12.13 8.78
CA LEU A 105 4.83 11.72 7.81
C LEU A 105 3.74 10.85 8.47
N ASN A 106 4.14 9.83 9.22
CA ASN A 106 3.22 8.93 9.89
C ASN A 106 2.33 9.65 10.91
N ASN A 107 2.89 10.57 11.69
CA ASN A 107 2.11 11.41 12.61
C ASN A 107 1.12 12.29 11.84
N TYR A 108 1.55 12.94 10.76
CA TYR A 108 0.68 13.80 9.95
C TYR A 108 -0.48 13.03 9.32
N ILE A 109 -0.19 11.85 8.73
CA ILE A 109 -1.22 10.96 8.16
C ILE A 109 -2.20 10.53 9.25
N TYR A 110 -1.70 10.13 10.41
CA TYR A 110 -2.53 9.68 11.52
C TYR A 110 -3.49 10.77 12.00
N GLU A 111 -3.01 12.01 12.19
CA GLU A 111 -3.86 13.12 12.58
C GLU A 111 -4.94 13.44 11.51
N ASN A 112 -4.58 13.39 10.22
CA ASN A 112 -5.55 13.57 9.14
C ASN A 112 -6.63 12.47 9.14
N LYS A 113 -6.22 11.21 9.32
CA LYS A 113 -7.16 10.08 9.44
C LYS A 113 -8.09 10.28 10.63
N LYS A 114 -7.58 10.72 11.77
CA LYS A 114 -8.36 10.99 12.98
C LYS A 114 -9.38 12.08 12.74
N ILE A 115 -8.96 13.23 12.19
CA ILE A 115 -9.87 14.35 11.86
C ILE A 115 -11.01 13.86 10.95
N PHE A 116 -10.69 13.11 9.91
CA PHE A 116 -11.69 12.57 8.99
C PHE A 116 -12.64 11.60 9.70
N CYS A 117 -12.11 10.64 10.45
CA CYS A 117 -12.92 9.66 11.20
C CYS A 117 -13.85 10.34 12.21
N ASP A 118 -13.34 11.30 12.97
CA ASP A 118 -14.11 12.03 13.98
C ASP A 118 -15.26 12.84 13.32
N TYR A 119 -14.95 13.49 12.19
CA TYR A 119 -15.97 14.22 11.44
C TYR A 119 -17.07 13.29 10.89
N VAL A 120 -16.68 12.20 10.27
CA VAL A 120 -17.62 11.22 9.69
C VAL A 120 -18.49 10.60 10.79
N ASN A 121 -17.90 10.15 11.86
CA ASN A 121 -18.63 9.54 12.98
C ASN A 121 -19.65 10.50 13.61
N LYS A 122 -19.31 11.79 13.69
CA LYS A 122 -20.18 12.81 14.27
C LYS A 122 -21.31 13.24 13.32
N ASN A 123 -21.00 13.42 12.02
CA ASN A 123 -21.88 14.11 11.09
C ASN A 123 -22.53 13.20 10.04
N LEU A 124 -21.93 12.01 9.78
CA LEU A 124 -22.34 11.09 8.73
C LEU A 124 -22.53 9.66 9.26
N PRO A 125 -23.46 9.42 10.21
CA PRO A 125 -23.57 8.16 10.96
C PRO A 125 -23.95 6.94 10.11
N LYS A 126 -24.31 7.14 8.85
CA LYS A 126 -24.55 6.04 7.91
C LYS A 126 -23.30 5.58 7.17
N LEU A 127 -22.18 6.33 7.22
CA LEU A 127 -20.90 5.87 6.73
C LEU A 127 -20.19 5.07 7.83
N TYR A 128 -19.51 4.02 7.42
CA TYR A 128 -18.65 3.27 8.33
C TYR A 128 -17.23 3.18 7.75
N ILE A 129 -16.26 3.71 8.49
CA ILE A 129 -14.84 3.67 8.08
C ILE A 129 -14.27 2.38 8.63
N ILE A 130 -13.73 1.54 7.73
CA ILE A 130 -13.06 0.31 8.12
C ILE A 130 -11.78 0.68 8.90
N PRO A 131 -11.58 0.16 10.12
CA PRO A 131 -10.38 0.45 10.90
C PRO A 131 -9.12 0.06 10.14
N SER A 132 -8.11 0.93 10.16
CA SER A 132 -6.84 0.72 9.48
C SER A 132 -5.68 1.14 10.39
N GLU A 133 -4.68 0.28 10.54
CA GLU A 133 -3.48 0.52 11.34
C GLU A 133 -2.29 1.01 10.49
N ALA A 134 -2.44 1.01 9.17
CA ALA A 134 -1.39 1.38 8.23
C ALA A 134 -1.97 2.15 7.05
N THR A 135 -1.08 2.64 6.21
CA THR A 135 -1.29 3.45 5.00
C THR A 135 -2.03 4.77 5.27
N TYR A 136 -2.05 5.62 4.26
CA TYR A 136 -2.85 6.86 4.23
C TYR A 136 -4.25 6.63 3.65
N LEU A 137 -4.57 5.40 3.22
CA LEU A 137 -5.82 5.06 2.56
C LEU A 137 -6.87 4.66 3.60
N LEU A 138 -8.11 5.13 3.39
CA LEU A 138 -9.27 4.70 4.16
C LEU A 138 -10.28 4.03 3.25
N TRP A 139 -10.87 2.95 3.73
CA TRP A 139 -11.92 2.20 3.08
C TRP A 139 -13.25 2.49 3.75
N VAL A 140 -14.21 3.05 3.01
CA VAL A 140 -15.46 3.56 3.56
C VAL A 140 -16.64 2.75 3.04
N ASP A 141 -17.38 2.16 3.96
CA ASP A 141 -18.60 1.41 3.70
C ASP A 141 -19.78 2.36 3.58
N VAL A 142 -20.49 2.29 2.45
CA VAL A 142 -21.65 3.13 2.13
C VAL A 142 -22.95 2.33 2.04
N ARG A 143 -23.00 1.06 2.43
CA ARG A 143 -24.16 0.17 2.31
C ARG A 143 -25.46 0.73 2.94
N LYS A 144 -25.34 1.63 3.91
CA LYS A 144 -26.51 2.32 4.49
C LYS A 144 -27.05 3.47 3.62
N TYR A 145 -26.34 3.83 2.55
CA TYR A 145 -26.78 4.84 1.59
C TYR A 145 -27.15 4.21 0.25
N THR A 146 -26.32 3.30 -0.25
CA THR A 146 -26.47 2.69 -1.58
C THR A 146 -25.72 1.34 -1.65
N ASP A 147 -26.21 0.49 -2.55
CA ASP A 147 -25.55 -0.77 -2.91
C ASP A 147 -24.51 -0.57 -4.00
N ASP A 148 -24.44 0.64 -4.57
CA ASP A 148 -23.55 0.98 -5.68
C ASP A 148 -22.85 2.32 -5.39
N ALA A 149 -21.59 2.24 -4.98
CA ALA A 149 -20.78 3.41 -4.68
C ALA A 149 -20.35 4.18 -5.94
N THR A 150 -20.38 3.59 -7.12
CA THR A 150 -20.02 4.25 -8.39
C THR A 150 -20.89 5.49 -8.60
N THR A 151 -22.21 5.31 -8.57
CA THR A 151 -23.16 6.43 -8.71
C THR A 151 -22.97 7.49 -7.61
N LEU A 152 -22.66 7.08 -6.38
CA LEU A 152 -22.39 8.02 -5.28
C LEU A 152 -21.10 8.81 -5.54
N CYS A 153 -20.02 8.17 -5.98
CA CYS A 153 -18.75 8.83 -6.30
C CYS A 153 -18.89 9.83 -7.45
N GLU A 154 -19.63 9.47 -8.50
CA GLU A 154 -19.95 10.35 -9.63
C GLU A 154 -20.78 11.57 -9.16
N TYR A 155 -21.79 11.35 -8.32
CA TYR A 155 -22.59 12.40 -7.74
C TYR A 155 -21.74 13.37 -6.91
N LEU A 156 -20.90 12.85 -6.00
CA LEU A 156 -19.99 13.67 -5.20
C LEU A 156 -19.08 14.51 -6.09
N ARG A 157 -18.46 13.89 -7.08
CA ARG A 157 -17.58 14.58 -8.05
C ARG A 157 -18.33 15.70 -8.78
N SER A 158 -19.52 15.41 -9.31
CA SER A 158 -20.30 16.39 -10.10
C SER A 158 -20.81 17.57 -9.27
N LYS A 159 -21.14 17.35 -7.99
CA LYS A 159 -21.74 18.39 -7.12
C LYS A 159 -20.75 19.19 -6.30
N THR A 160 -19.61 18.58 -5.95
CA THR A 160 -18.67 19.20 -5.00
C THR A 160 -17.22 19.29 -5.55
N GLY A 161 -16.93 18.61 -6.67
CA GLY A 161 -15.57 18.45 -7.16
C GLY A 161 -14.73 17.43 -6.36
N LEU A 162 -15.28 16.82 -5.31
CA LEU A 162 -14.59 15.80 -4.53
C LEU A 162 -14.44 14.51 -5.35
N TYR A 163 -13.19 14.10 -5.58
CA TYR A 163 -12.88 12.84 -6.24
C TYR A 163 -12.48 11.80 -5.20
N VAL A 164 -13.18 10.67 -5.20
CA VAL A 164 -12.85 9.47 -4.43
C VAL A 164 -12.90 8.26 -5.37
N CYS A 165 -12.11 7.22 -5.06
CA CYS A 165 -12.06 6.03 -5.90
C CYS A 165 -13.20 5.07 -5.53
N GLU A 166 -14.01 4.68 -6.50
CA GLU A 166 -15.05 3.68 -6.30
C GLU A 166 -14.46 2.31 -5.95
N GLY A 167 -15.09 1.62 -5.02
CA GLY A 167 -14.56 0.35 -4.53
C GLY A 167 -14.68 -0.82 -5.51
N SER A 168 -15.57 -0.72 -6.51
CA SER A 168 -15.73 -1.69 -7.59
C SER A 168 -14.45 -1.91 -8.42
N GLU A 169 -13.59 -0.88 -8.53
CA GLU A 169 -12.25 -0.99 -9.15
C GLU A 169 -11.35 -2.02 -8.46
N TYR A 170 -11.62 -2.35 -7.18
CA TYR A 170 -10.82 -3.27 -6.36
C TYR A 170 -11.45 -4.66 -6.22
N GLY A 171 -12.49 -4.94 -7.00
CA GLY A 171 -13.15 -6.23 -7.06
C GLY A 171 -14.64 -6.19 -6.68
N VAL A 172 -15.32 -7.30 -6.95
CA VAL A 172 -16.79 -7.39 -6.83
C VAL A 172 -17.32 -7.09 -5.42
N ASN A 173 -16.55 -7.38 -4.39
CA ASN A 173 -16.93 -7.11 -3.00
C ASN A 173 -16.79 -5.63 -2.61
N GLY A 174 -16.14 -4.83 -3.45
CA GLY A 174 -15.97 -3.39 -3.24
C GLY A 174 -17.15 -2.53 -3.70
N LYS A 175 -18.18 -3.11 -4.34
CA LYS A 175 -19.26 -2.37 -5.01
C LYS A 175 -19.95 -1.33 -4.13
N ALA A 176 -20.11 -1.60 -2.84
CA ALA A 176 -20.74 -0.67 -1.88
C ALA A 176 -19.73 0.03 -0.96
N PHE A 177 -18.53 0.29 -1.49
CA PHE A 177 -17.44 1.00 -0.79
C PHE A 177 -16.82 2.06 -1.69
N PHE A 178 -16.15 3.03 -1.06
CA PHE A 178 -15.19 3.88 -1.76
C PHE A 178 -13.88 3.99 -0.98
N ARG A 179 -12.81 4.35 -1.69
CA ARG A 179 -11.50 4.58 -1.11
C ARG A 179 -11.15 6.07 -1.14
N ILE A 180 -10.67 6.60 -0.03
CA ILE A 180 -10.14 7.96 0.11
C ILE A 180 -8.73 7.92 0.68
#